data_fcb13513d2577365fbd5e6eae8801482
#
_entry.id   fcb13513d2577365fbd5e6eae8801482
#
_cell.length_a   1.000
_cell.length_b   1.000
_cell.length_c   1.000
_cell.angle_alpha   90.00
_cell.angle_beta   90.00
_cell.angle_gamma   90.00
#
_symmetry.space_group_name_H-M   'P 1'
#
loop_
_entity.id
_entity.type
_entity.pdbx_description
1 polymer ?
#
loop_
_entity_poly.entity_id
_entity_poly.type
_entity_poly.pdbx_seq_one_letter_code
_entity_poly.pdbx_strand_id
1 'polypeptide(L)'
;MTAHFNHTIIASIDAAEMAEFYRDLLEADDAPAWGPFVNVQIAGGVLLQFAAPPMEFPPQHYAFLLEDPHFDSAYAKITDYGFDHWADPQRSKPGEINHEHGGRGVYLLDPSGHYLELITQPYL
;
A
#
# COMPACT_ATOMS: atom_id res chain seq x y z
N MET A 1 23.12 -3.01 -14.89
CA MET A 1 21.94 -2.19 -14.57
C MET A 1 20.69 -2.85 -15.07
N THR A 2 19.65 -2.80 -14.34
CA THR A 2 18.37 -3.39 -14.72
C THR A 2 17.30 -2.29 -14.89
N ALA A 3 16.10 -2.72 -15.25
CA ALA A 3 14.99 -1.81 -15.46
C ALA A 3 14.56 -1.11 -14.16
N HIS A 4 14.04 0.10 -14.29
CA HIS A 4 13.34 0.80 -13.21
C HIS A 4 11.85 0.48 -13.29
N PHE A 5 11.23 0.29 -12.13
CA PHE A 5 9.78 0.18 -12.06
C PHE A 5 9.17 1.58 -12.32
N ASN A 6 8.32 1.70 -13.32
CA ASN A 6 7.77 3.00 -13.72
C ASN A 6 6.36 3.21 -13.18
N HIS A 7 5.46 2.29 -13.43
CA HIS A 7 4.07 2.41 -12.98
C HIS A 7 3.39 1.06 -12.93
N THR A 8 2.31 0.99 -12.17
CA THR A 8 1.41 -0.16 -12.15
C THR A 8 -0.03 0.34 -12.10
N ILE A 9 -0.93 -0.41 -12.70
CA ILE A 9 -2.36 -0.17 -12.61
C ILE A 9 -2.91 -1.06 -11.50
N ILE A 10 -3.58 -0.43 -10.54
CA ILE A 10 -4.19 -1.12 -9.41
C ILE A 10 -5.70 -1.10 -9.61
N ALA A 11 -6.29 -2.28 -9.81
CA ALA A 11 -7.72 -2.43 -9.97
C ALA A 11 -8.43 -2.00 -8.68
N SER A 12 -9.46 -1.17 -8.81
CA SER A 12 -10.10 -0.48 -7.70
C SER A 12 -11.62 -0.61 -7.78
N ILE A 13 -12.27 -0.77 -6.63
CA ILE A 13 -13.72 -0.64 -6.54
C ILE A 13 -14.09 0.82 -6.75
N ASP A 14 -13.37 1.73 -6.08
CA ASP A 14 -13.49 3.18 -6.21
C ASP A 14 -12.09 3.76 -6.34
N ALA A 15 -11.74 4.24 -7.52
CA ALA A 15 -10.38 4.72 -7.81
C ALA A 15 -10.00 5.94 -6.96
N ALA A 16 -10.92 6.87 -6.74
CA ALA A 16 -10.66 8.06 -5.93
C ALA A 16 -10.41 7.71 -4.47
N GLU A 17 -11.20 6.81 -3.91
CA GLU A 17 -11.04 6.33 -2.54
C GLU A 17 -9.70 5.60 -2.38
N MET A 18 -9.34 4.77 -3.36
CA MET A 18 -8.06 4.06 -3.35
C MET A 18 -6.88 5.04 -3.39
N ALA A 19 -6.93 6.02 -4.27
CA ALA A 19 -5.86 7.01 -4.36
C ALA A 19 -5.69 7.79 -3.06
N GLU A 20 -6.79 8.18 -2.43
CA GLU A 20 -6.75 8.88 -1.14
C GLU A 20 -6.16 8.00 -0.03
N PHE A 21 -6.57 6.74 0.04
CA PHE A 21 -6.03 5.79 1.01
C PHE A 21 -4.52 5.62 0.88
N TYR A 22 -4.04 5.38 -0.35
CA TYR A 22 -2.62 5.17 -0.59
C TYR A 22 -1.81 6.46 -0.39
N ARG A 23 -2.36 7.60 -0.84
CA ARG A 23 -1.70 8.89 -0.64
C ARG A 23 -1.47 9.19 0.84
N ASP A 24 -2.49 8.97 1.66
CA ASP A 24 -2.41 9.23 3.10
C ASP A 24 -1.46 8.25 3.80
N LEU A 25 -1.63 6.96 3.56
CA LEU A 25 -0.86 5.93 4.25
C LEU A 25 0.63 5.94 3.85
N LEU A 26 0.90 6.09 2.57
CA LEU A 26 2.27 6.04 2.04
C LEU A 26 2.94 7.41 1.95
N GLU A 27 2.24 8.48 2.36
CA GLU A 27 2.72 9.85 2.18
C GLU A 27 3.10 10.12 0.72
N ALA A 28 2.28 9.60 -0.20
CA ALA A 28 2.50 9.74 -1.62
C ALA A 28 2.11 11.13 -2.11
N ASP A 29 2.75 11.58 -3.17
CA ASP A 29 2.43 12.85 -3.81
C ASP A 29 1.24 12.70 -4.76
N ASP A 30 0.49 13.79 -4.93
CA ASP A 30 -0.50 13.85 -5.99
C ASP A 30 0.18 13.82 -7.35
N ALA A 31 -0.48 13.19 -8.31
CA ALA A 31 -0.04 13.20 -9.68
C ALA A 31 -1.24 13.51 -10.59
N PRO A 32 -1.03 14.17 -11.74
CA PRO A 32 -2.13 14.53 -12.63
C PRO A 32 -2.93 13.30 -13.07
N ALA A 33 -4.25 13.44 -13.10
CA ALA A 33 -5.12 12.40 -13.64
C ALA A 33 -4.85 12.23 -15.14
N TRP A 34 -4.95 11.00 -15.61
CA TRP A 34 -4.72 10.69 -17.01
C TRP A 34 -5.67 9.59 -17.46
N GLY A 35 -6.50 9.89 -18.44
CA GLY A 35 -7.51 8.96 -18.91
C GLY A 35 -8.45 8.52 -17.77
N PRO A 36 -8.71 7.22 -17.62
CA PRO A 36 -9.54 6.71 -16.54
C PRO A 36 -8.81 6.58 -15.19
N PHE A 37 -7.55 6.99 -15.13
CA PHE A 37 -6.71 6.73 -13.97
C PHE A 37 -6.69 7.91 -13.00
N VAL A 38 -6.79 7.58 -11.70
CA VAL A 38 -6.45 8.49 -10.62
C VAL A 38 -5.06 8.07 -10.13
N ASN A 39 -4.11 8.98 -10.12
CA ASN A 39 -2.71 8.67 -9.92
C ASN A 39 -2.17 9.24 -8.62
N VAL A 40 -1.27 8.49 -7.98
CA VAL A 40 -0.37 9.02 -6.94
C VAL A 40 1.05 8.59 -7.28
N GLN A 41 2.03 9.35 -6.76
CA GLN A 41 3.44 9.07 -7.03
C GLN A 41 4.17 8.76 -5.73
N ILE A 42 4.91 7.66 -5.72
CA ILE A 42 5.76 7.27 -4.60
C ILE A 42 7.23 7.47 -4.95
N ALA A 43 8.12 7.21 -3.99
CA ALA A 43 9.56 7.38 -4.15
C ALA A 43 10.09 6.72 -5.42
N GLY A 44 11.08 7.36 -6.03
CA GLY A 44 11.66 6.88 -7.29
C GLY A 44 10.86 7.25 -8.52
N GLY A 45 9.82 8.09 -8.39
CA GLY A 45 8.99 8.51 -9.51
C GLY A 45 8.00 7.45 -9.98
N VAL A 46 7.75 6.43 -9.18
CA VAL A 46 6.83 5.34 -9.53
C VAL A 46 5.38 5.81 -9.38
N LEU A 47 4.56 5.59 -10.41
CA LEU A 47 3.14 5.92 -10.36
C LEU A 47 2.32 4.70 -9.96
N LEU A 48 1.39 4.91 -9.03
CA LEU A 48 0.31 3.99 -8.75
C LEU A 48 -0.94 4.55 -9.43
N GLN A 49 -1.48 3.82 -10.39
CA GLN A 49 -2.60 4.26 -11.22
C GLN A 49 -3.85 3.46 -10.84
N PHE A 50 -4.82 4.13 -10.25
CA PHE A 50 -6.04 3.47 -9.78
C PHE A 50 -7.13 3.62 -10.83
N ALA A 51 -7.75 2.51 -11.19
CA ALA A 51 -8.85 2.48 -12.15
C ALA A 51 -9.86 1.40 -11.75
N ALA A 52 -11.14 1.69 -11.97
CA ALA A 52 -12.23 0.75 -11.71
C ALA A 52 -12.57 -0.01 -13.00
N PRO A 53 -12.14 -1.27 -13.15
CA PRO A 53 -12.48 -2.05 -14.33
C PRO A 53 -13.96 -2.46 -14.30
N PRO A 54 -14.57 -2.74 -15.47
CA PRO A 54 -15.98 -3.13 -15.54
C PRO A 54 -16.25 -4.59 -15.15
N MET A 55 -15.31 -5.24 -14.49
CA MET A 55 -15.39 -6.66 -14.12
C MET A 55 -14.80 -6.87 -12.73
N GLU A 56 -15.09 -8.02 -12.13
CA GLU A 56 -14.44 -8.44 -10.90
C GLU A 56 -12.97 -8.70 -11.14
N PHE A 57 -12.14 -8.52 -10.11
CA PHE A 57 -10.72 -8.76 -10.16
C PHE A 57 -10.26 -9.50 -8.90
N PRO A 58 -9.25 -10.37 -9.01
CA PRO A 58 -8.70 -11.03 -7.85
C PRO A 58 -7.88 -10.03 -7.00
N PRO A 59 -7.83 -10.23 -5.67
CA PRO A 59 -6.94 -9.42 -4.83
C PRO A 59 -5.48 -9.67 -5.19
N GLN A 60 -4.68 -8.61 -5.11
CA GLN A 60 -3.25 -8.66 -5.33
C GLN A 60 -2.52 -8.43 -4.01
N HIS A 61 -1.22 -8.58 -4.01
CA HIS A 61 -0.36 -8.29 -2.86
C HIS A 61 0.67 -7.23 -3.24
N TYR A 62 0.72 -6.15 -2.45
CA TYR A 62 1.67 -5.07 -2.65
C TYR A 62 2.44 -4.82 -1.35
N ALA A 63 3.76 -4.82 -1.43
CA ALA A 63 4.62 -4.55 -0.28
C ALA A 63 5.39 -3.25 -0.53
N PHE A 64 5.45 -2.40 0.50
CA PHE A 64 6.14 -1.12 0.45
C PHE A 64 7.20 -1.04 1.54
N LEU A 65 8.38 -0.59 1.16
CA LEU A 65 9.49 -0.38 2.08
C LEU A 65 9.43 1.05 2.61
N LEU A 66 9.32 1.19 3.91
CA LEU A 66 9.24 2.49 4.59
C LEU A 66 10.43 2.67 5.53
N GLU A 67 10.90 3.90 5.67
CA GLU A 67 11.82 4.23 6.75
C GLU A 67 11.09 4.15 8.10
N ASP A 68 11.83 3.95 9.19
CA ASP A 68 11.24 3.78 10.52
C ASP A 68 10.30 4.91 10.93
N PRO A 69 10.64 6.20 10.75
CA PRO A 69 9.71 7.28 11.10
C PRO A 69 8.42 7.24 10.27
N HIS A 70 8.49 6.85 9.01
CA HIS A 70 7.33 6.72 8.16
C HIS A 70 6.47 5.52 8.60
N PHE A 71 7.10 4.40 8.96
CA PHE A 71 6.37 3.25 9.50
C PHE A 71 5.61 3.64 10.77
N ASP A 72 6.24 4.39 11.67
CA ASP A 72 5.59 4.87 12.88
C ASP A 72 4.37 5.73 12.56
N SER A 73 4.48 6.64 11.60
CA SER A 73 3.39 7.50 11.17
C SER A 73 2.24 6.68 10.53
N ALA A 74 2.59 5.75 9.64
CA ALA A 74 1.59 4.89 8.98
C ALA A 74 0.88 3.99 10.01
N TYR A 75 1.62 3.41 10.94
CA TYR A 75 1.03 2.55 11.96
C TYR A 75 0.11 3.34 12.91
N ALA A 76 0.48 4.57 13.26
CA ALA A 76 -0.39 5.45 14.04
C ALA A 76 -1.71 5.69 13.31
N LYS A 77 -1.69 5.92 12.00
CA LYS A 77 -2.91 6.07 11.19
C LYS A 77 -3.75 4.80 11.18
N ILE A 78 -3.12 3.64 11.00
CA ILE A 78 -3.80 2.34 11.02
C ILE A 78 -4.56 2.14 12.32
N THR A 79 -3.91 2.41 13.45
CA THR A 79 -4.54 2.26 14.77
C THR A 79 -5.59 3.33 15.06
N ASP A 80 -5.31 4.58 14.72
CA ASP A 80 -6.24 5.71 14.95
C ASP A 80 -7.52 5.58 14.11
N TYR A 81 -7.39 5.10 12.88
CA TYR A 81 -8.55 4.88 12.00
C TYR A 81 -9.28 3.58 12.31
N GLY A 82 -8.71 2.72 13.16
CA GLY A 82 -9.32 1.44 13.50
C GLY A 82 -9.26 0.41 12.39
N PHE A 83 -8.27 0.48 11.51
CA PHE A 83 -8.11 -0.49 10.44
C PHE A 83 -7.68 -1.84 11.01
N ASP A 84 -8.31 -2.92 10.55
CA ASP A 84 -7.86 -4.27 10.85
C ASP A 84 -6.46 -4.46 10.26
N HIS A 85 -5.58 -5.08 11.04
CA HIS A 85 -4.22 -5.35 10.62
C HIS A 85 -3.67 -6.57 11.36
N TRP A 86 -2.63 -7.15 10.82
CA TRP A 86 -2.08 -8.42 11.32
C TRP A 86 -0.56 -8.43 11.19
N ALA A 87 0.08 -9.23 12.06
CA ALA A 87 1.52 -9.45 11.97
C ALA A 87 1.90 -10.42 10.84
N ASP A 88 0.94 -11.19 10.34
CA ASP A 88 1.18 -12.27 9.38
C ASP A 88 0.19 -12.23 8.20
N PRO A 89 0.59 -12.78 7.04
CA PRO A 89 -0.27 -12.79 5.86
C PRO A 89 -1.46 -13.74 5.99
N GLN A 90 -1.40 -14.73 6.89
CA GLN A 90 -2.50 -15.65 7.16
C GLN A 90 -3.57 -15.04 8.06
N ARG A 91 -3.33 -13.83 8.57
CA ARG A 91 -4.25 -13.11 9.44
C ARG A 91 -4.56 -13.86 10.74
N SER A 92 -3.56 -14.56 11.28
CA SER A 92 -3.70 -15.31 12.52
C SER A 92 -3.29 -14.51 13.76
N LYS A 93 -2.65 -13.35 13.57
CA LYS A 93 -2.16 -12.49 14.67
C LYS A 93 -2.71 -11.08 14.53
N PRO A 94 -4.02 -10.89 14.82
CA PRO A 94 -4.66 -9.58 14.65
C PRO A 94 -4.15 -8.54 15.65
N GLY A 95 -4.07 -7.30 15.20
CA GLY A 95 -3.68 -6.17 16.04
C GLY A 95 -2.20 -6.13 16.40
N GLU A 96 -1.37 -6.92 15.73
CA GLU A 96 0.06 -7.02 16.00
C GLU A 96 0.90 -6.66 14.78
N ILE A 97 2.17 -6.36 15.03
CA ILE A 97 3.20 -6.22 13.99
C ILE A 97 4.22 -7.35 14.15
N ASN A 98 5.03 -7.59 13.11
CA ASN A 98 6.14 -8.52 13.18
C ASN A 98 7.48 -7.78 13.22
N HIS A 99 8.53 -8.51 13.55
CA HIS A 99 9.90 -8.00 13.60
C HIS A 99 10.83 -8.84 12.70
N GLU A 100 10.31 -9.26 11.58
CA GLU A 100 11.04 -10.11 10.65
C GLU A 100 12.09 -9.31 9.87
N HIS A 101 13.06 -10.01 9.32
CA HIS A 101 14.14 -9.44 8.49
C HIS A 101 14.97 -8.35 9.20
N GLY A 102 14.98 -8.35 10.54
CA GLY A 102 15.69 -7.34 11.32
C GLY A 102 15.01 -5.99 11.38
N GLY A 103 13.73 -5.94 11.05
CA GLY A 103 12.94 -4.70 11.05
C GLY A 103 11.55 -4.89 11.61
N ARG A 104 10.58 -4.19 11.04
CA ARG A 104 9.16 -4.28 11.44
C ARG A 104 8.30 -4.47 10.19
N GLY A 105 7.16 -5.13 10.36
CA GLY A 105 6.22 -5.32 9.28
C GLY A 105 4.79 -5.40 9.78
N VAL A 106 3.84 -5.04 8.91
CA VAL A 106 2.41 -5.14 9.19
C VAL A 106 1.66 -5.42 7.89
N TYR A 107 0.60 -6.22 8.01
CA TYR A 107 -0.31 -6.55 6.90
C TYR A 107 -1.66 -5.91 7.14
N LEU A 108 -2.25 -5.37 6.08
CA LEU A 108 -3.62 -4.83 6.12
C LEU A 108 -4.25 -4.96 4.72
N LEU A 109 -5.55 -4.68 4.65
CA LEU A 109 -6.27 -4.64 3.38
C LEU A 109 -6.51 -3.20 2.96
N ASP A 110 -6.42 -2.91 1.66
CA ASP A 110 -6.86 -1.63 1.14
C ASP A 110 -8.39 -1.63 0.92
N PRO A 111 -9.00 -0.47 0.55
CA PRO A 111 -10.45 -0.39 0.38
C PRO A 111 -11.03 -1.30 -0.71
N SER A 112 -10.21 -1.80 -1.62
CA SER A 112 -10.63 -2.71 -2.68
C SER A 112 -10.31 -4.17 -2.38
N GLY A 113 -9.74 -4.47 -1.20
CA GLY A 113 -9.45 -5.82 -0.75
C GLY A 113 -8.10 -6.38 -1.17
N HIS A 114 -7.20 -5.54 -1.70
CA HIS A 114 -5.82 -5.99 -1.94
C HIS A 114 -5.06 -6.08 -0.62
N TYR A 115 -4.11 -7.01 -0.56
CA TYR A 115 -3.30 -7.26 0.62
C TYR A 115 -2.07 -6.35 0.59
N LEU A 116 -1.94 -5.47 1.58
CA LEU A 116 -0.78 -4.61 1.71
C LEU A 116 0.14 -5.13 2.80
N GLU A 117 1.42 -4.93 2.57
CA GLU A 117 2.46 -5.18 3.54
C GLU A 117 3.36 -3.94 3.62
N LEU A 118 3.55 -3.41 4.83
CA LEU A 118 4.48 -2.32 5.08
C LEU A 118 5.65 -2.89 5.86
N ILE A 119 6.87 -2.69 5.36
CA ILE A 119 8.09 -3.23 5.97
C ILE A 119 9.15 -2.14 6.11
N THR A 120 10.04 -2.28 7.10
CA THR A 120 11.14 -1.34 7.30
C THR A 120 12.50 -1.89 6.85
N GLN A 121 12.57 -3.18 6.55
CA GLN A 121 13.76 -3.82 6.01
C GLN A 121 13.40 -4.71 4.84
N PRO A 122 14.18 -4.71 3.76
CA PRO A 122 13.92 -5.59 2.63
C PRO A 122 14.11 -7.06 3.01
N TYR A 123 13.45 -7.94 2.27
CA TYR A 123 13.57 -9.39 2.47
C TYR A 123 14.97 -9.91 2.13
N LEU A 124 15.64 -9.29 1.17
CA LEU A 124 16.94 -9.69 0.66
C LEU A 124 17.92 -8.52 0.61
#